data_0c73186cdfc87e71dfb3168aba638e3a
#
_entry.id   0c73186cdfc87e71dfb3168aba638e3a
#
_cell.length_a   1.000
_cell.length_b   1.000
_cell.length_c   1.000
_cell.angle_alpha   90.00
_cell.angle_beta   90.00
_cell.angle_gamma   90.00
#
_symmetry.space_group_name_H-M   'P 1'
#
loop_
_entity.id
_entity.type
_entity.pdbx_description
1 polymer ?
#
loop_
_entity_poly.entity_id
_entity_poly.type
_entity_poly.pdbx_seq_one_letter_code
_entity_poly.pdbx_strand_id
1 'polypeptide(L)'
;MNSTPLIWIVGIQCKAEVEAKFNTWYDDVHVPMLLKGGYVKKVTRFKLADETYHVGTTTQACPNYLTIYEFENRDQFDSWMNSPARAEAGDDKTKTWSENPYEVRWATRYDLINSWN
;
A
#
# COMPACT_ATOMS: atom_id res chain seq x y z
N MET A 1 -9.51 5.13 -23.24
CA MET A 1 -8.65 3.94 -23.32
C MET A 1 -8.04 3.68 -21.97
N ASN A 2 -8.00 2.40 -21.57
CA ASN A 2 -7.56 2.03 -20.21
C ASN A 2 -6.10 1.59 -20.16
N SER A 3 -5.29 2.09 -21.10
CA SER A 3 -3.88 1.69 -21.20
C SER A 3 -2.93 2.51 -20.33
N THR A 4 -3.42 3.52 -19.64
CA THR A 4 -2.59 4.37 -18.78
C THR A 4 -2.16 3.61 -17.53
N PRO A 5 -0.86 3.52 -17.24
CA PRO A 5 -0.39 2.99 -15.99
C PRO A 5 -0.88 3.81 -14.80
N LEU A 6 -1.00 3.15 -13.67
CA LEU A 6 -1.45 3.81 -12.45
C LEU A 6 -0.83 3.17 -11.23
N ILE A 7 -0.94 3.86 -10.11
CA ILE A 7 -0.53 3.32 -8.81
C ILE A 7 -1.68 3.39 -7.82
N TRP A 8 -1.70 2.43 -6.91
CA TRP A 8 -2.49 2.47 -5.68
C TRP A 8 -1.51 2.67 -4.54
N ILE A 9 -1.64 3.77 -3.83
CA ILE A 9 -0.71 4.11 -2.76
C ILE A 9 -1.42 4.11 -1.42
N VAL A 10 -0.80 3.45 -0.45
CA VAL A 10 -1.36 3.28 0.90
C VAL A 10 -0.43 3.94 1.91
N GLY A 11 -0.97 4.88 2.67
CA GLY A 11 -0.25 5.54 3.76
C GLY A 11 -0.65 4.94 5.10
N ILE A 12 0.32 4.42 5.84
CA ILE A 12 0.08 3.67 7.08
C ILE A 12 0.87 4.28 8.23
N GLN A 13 0.20 4.41 9.37
CA GLN A 13 0.86 4.74 10.63
C GLN A 13 0.91 3.51 11.50
N CYS A 14 2.10 3.11 11.89
CA CYS A 14 2.35 1.93 12.71
C CYS A 14 3.05 2.34 14.00
N LYS A 15 2.58 1.84 15.14
CA LYS A 15 3.19 2.11 16.43
C LYS A 15 4.52 1.36 16.58
N ALA A 16 5.45 1.96 17.32
CA ALA A 16 6.77 1.37 17.53
C ALA A 16 6.70 -0.03 18.13
N GLU A 17 5.77 -0.26 19.06
CA GLU A 17 5.65 -1.55 19.76
C GLU A 17 5.33 -2.72 18.84
N VAL A 18 4.67 -2.47 17.72
CA VAL A 18 4.27 -3.52 16.78
C VAL A 18 4.99 -3.45 15.45
N GLU A 19 5.96 -2.56 15.33
CA GLU A 19 6.65 -2.29 14.05
C GLU A 19 7.35 -3.53 13.49
N ALA A 20 8.05 -4.29 14.33
CA ALA A 20 8.74 -5.50 13.89
C ALA A 20 7.74 -6.54 13.37
N LYS A 21 6.66 -6.78 14.12
CA LYS A 21 5.59 -7.70 13.71
C LYS A 21 4.95 -7.22 12.42
N PHE A 22 4.67 -5.92 12.32
CA PHE A 22 4.04 -5.31 11.15
C PHE A 22 4.89 -5.53 9.89
N ASN A 23 6.18 -5.23 9.97
CA ASN A 23 7.07 -5.38 8.81
C ASN A 23 7.20 -6.83 8.36
N THR A 24 7.37 -7.76 9.29
CA THR A 24 7.47 -9.18 8.97
C THR A 24 6.18 -9.69 8.32
N TRP A 25 5.05 -9.36 8.90
CA TRP A 25 3.75 -9.79 8.35
C TRP A 25 3.50 -9.16 6.99
N TYR A 26 3.78 -7.88 6.84
CA TYR A 26 3.53 -7.15 5.60
C TYR A 26 4.35 -7.75 4.45
N ASP A 27 5.64 -8.00 4.72
CA ASP A 27 6.56 -8.52 3.70
C ASP A 27 6.32 -10.01 3.39
N ASP A 28 6.08 -10.81 4.41
CA ASP A 28 6.05 -12.27 4.26
C ASP A 28 4.65 -12.84 4.01
N VAL A 29 3.61 -12.13 4.40
CA VAL A 29 2.23 -12.62 4.32
C VAL A 29 1.36 -11.70 3.45
N HIS A 30 1.24 -10.43 3.82
CA HIS A 30 0.25 -9.53 3.21
C HIS A 30 0.52 -9.27 1.73
N VAL A 31 1.72 -8.82 1.40
CA VAL A 31 2.08 -8.53 -0.01
C VAL A 31 2.03 -9.81 -0.86
N PRO A 32 2.61 -10.94 -0.44
CA PRO A 32 2.47 -12.16 -1.23
C PRO A 32 1.02 -12.58 -1.50
N MET A 33 0.13 -12.41 -0.53
CA MET A 33 -1.30 -12.69 -0.75
C MET A 33 -1.90 -11.76 -1.80
N LEU A 34 -1.58 -10.47 -1.73
CA LEU A 34 -2.10 -9.47 -2.67
C LEU A 34 -1.57 -9.66 -4.09
N LEU A 35 -0.42 -10.32 -4.25
CA LEU A 35 0.17 -10.58 -5.56
C LEU A 35 -0.44 -11.79 -6.28
N LYS A 36 -1.22 -12.59 -5.60
CA LYS A 36 -1.88 -13.74 -6.23
C LYS A 36 -2.84 -13.24 -7.32
N GLY A 37 -2.87 -13.95 -8.42
CA GLY A 37 -3.72 -13.60 -9.56
C GLY A 37 -2.99 -12.81 -10.65
N GLY A 38 -1.81 -12.26 -10.36
CA GLY A 38 -0.97 -11.62 -11.36
C GLY A 38 -1.44 -10.28 -11.89
N TYR A 39 -2.31 -9.59 -11.16
CA TYR A 39 -2.82 -8.28 -11.60
C TYR A 39 -1.86 -7.13 -11.31
N VAL A 40 -1.05 -7.27 -10.25
CA VAL A 40 -0.13 -6.22 -9.80
C VAL A 40 1.20 -6.37 -10.52
N LYS A 41 1.69 -5.28 -11.10
CA LYS A 41 2.98 -5.28 -11.81
C LYS A 41 4.16 -5.29 -10.83
N LYS A 42 4.08 -4.47 -9.78
CA LYS A 42 5.17 -4.29 -8.82
C LYS A 42 4.63 -3.72 -7.53
N VAL A 43 5.20 -4.14 -6.42
CA VAL A 43 4.92 -3.55 -5.11
C VAL A 43 6.21 -3.01 -4.52
N THR A 44 6.17 -1.79 -4.01
CA THR A 44 7.33 -1.17 -3.36
C THR A 44 6.89 -0.57 -2.02
N ARG A 45 7.67 -0.81 -0.98
CA ARG A 45 7.42 -0.27 0.35
C ARG A 45 8.47 0.77 0.70
N PHE A 46 8.03 1.83 1.38
CA PHE A 46 8.90 2.91 1.84
C PHE A 46 8.66 3.20 3.31
N LYS A 47 9.71 3.57 4.02
CA LYS A 47 9.63 4.04 5.40
C LYS A 47 9.96 5.52 5.43
N LEU A 48 9.23 6.29 6.25
CA LEU A 48 9.54 7.70 6.49
C LEU A 48 10.97 7.82 7.02
N ALA A 49 11.77 8.65 6.35
CA ALA A 49 13.19 8.80 6.70
C ALA A 49 13.38 9.78 7.86
N ASP A 50 13.08 11.05 7.63
CA ASP A 50 13.30 12.10 8.61
C ASP A 50 12.31 13.24 8.35
N GLU A 51 11.52 13.56 9.36
CA GLU A 51 10.50 14.61 9.24
C GLU A 51 11.09 16.01 9.05
N THR A 52 12.37 16.20 9.32
CA THR A 52 13.02 17.51 9.09
C THR A 52 13.04 17.89 7.61
N TYR A 53 12.86 16.92 6.72
CA TYR A 53 12.80 17.18 5.28
C TYR A 53 11.39 17.36 4.75
N HIS A 54 10.41 17.38 5.65
CA HIS A 54 9.02 17.61 5.25
C HIS A 54 8.80 19.07 4.88
N VAL A 55 8.17 19.29 3.72
CA VAL A 55 7.78 20.60 3.26
C VAL A 55 6.27 20.62 3.03
N GLY A 56 5.60 21.61 3.58
CA GLY A 56 4.15 21.73 3.41
C GLY A 56 3.54 22.62 4.47
N THR A 57 2.25 22.91 4.31
CA THR A 57 1.50 23.77 5.22
C THR A 57 0.68 22.99 6.24
N THR A 58 0.60 21.68 6.10
CA THR A 58 -0.11 20.84 7.06
C THR A 58 0.71 20.61 8.32
N THR A 59 0.02 20.53 9.46
CA THR A 59 0.64 20.18 10.73
C THR A 59 0.57 18.67 11.01
N GLN A 60 -0.11 17.92 10.15
CA GLN A 60 -0.23 16.47 10.32
C GLN A 60 1.07 15.79 9.92
N ALA A 61 1.51 14.86 10.76
CA ALA A 61 2.67 14.05 10.45
C ALA A 61 2.41 13.16 9.23
N CYS A 62 3.44 12.95 8.41
CA CYS A 62 3.38 11.98 7.33
C CYS A 62 3.24 10.57 7.89
N PRO A 63 2.53 9.66 7.20
CA PRO A 63 2.51 8.25 7.62
C PRO A 63 3.93 7.70 7.62
N ASN A 64 4.25 6.85 8.60
CA ASN A 64 5.60 6.32 8.69
C ASN A 64 5.90 5.22 7.67
N TYR A 65 4.88 4.70 6.99
CA TYR A 65 5.06 3.71 5.92
C TYR A 65 4.19 4.03 4.71
N LEU A 66 4.75 3.81 3.54
CA LEU A 66 4.03 3.86 2.26
C LEU A 66 4.19 2.53 1.56
N THR A 67 3.11 2.05 0.94
CA THR A 67 3.18 0.92 0.01
C THR A 67 2.61 1.38 -1.33
N ILE A 68 3.35 1.14 -2.38
CA ILE A 68 2.95 1.52 -3.74
C ILE A 68 2.77 0.26 -4.57
N TYR A 69 1.55 0.07 -5.09
CA TYR A 69 1.18 -1.02 -5.98
C TYR A 69 1.07 -0.45 -7.38
N GLU A 70 1.86 -0.98 -8.32
CA GLU A 70 1.88 -0.51 -9.71
C GLU A 70 1.03 -1.43 -10.59
N PHE A 71 0.25 -0.84 -11.48
CA PHE A 71 -0.61 -1.54 -12.42
C PHE A 71 -0.36 -1.05 -13.84
N GLU A 72 -0.45 -1.99 -14.80
CA GLU A 72 -0.26 -1.66 -16.23
C GLU A 72 -1.35 -0.74 -16.75
N ASN A 73 -2.58 -0.92 -16.24
CA ASN A 73 -3.74 -0.19 -16.73
C ASN A 73 -4.90 -0.32 -15.72
N ARG A 74 -5.97 0.40 -16.01
CA ARG A 74 -7.16 0.42 -15.15
C ARG A 74 -7.86 -0.95 -15.08
N ASP A 75 -7.87 -1.70 -16.16
CA ASP A 75 -8.55 -3.00 -16.14
C ASP A 75 -7.87 -3.96 -15.16
N GLN A 76 -6.54 -3.97 -15.12
CA GLN A 76 -5.78 -4.76 -14.15
C GLN A 76 -6.07 -4.31 -12.73
N PHE A 77 -6.13 -3.00 -12.50
CA PHE A 77 -6.46 -2.45 -11.19
C PHE A 77 -7.87 -2.85 -10.74
N ASP A 78 -8.86 -2.70 -11.61
CA ASP A 78 -10.24 -3.04 -11.29
C ASP A 78 -10.39 -4.53 -11.01
N SER A 79 -9.70 -5.37 -11.77
CA SER A 79 -9.69 -6.82 -11.53
C SER A 79 -9.09 -7.16 -10.19
N TRP A 80 -7.99 -6.49 -9.82
CA TRP A 80 -7.35 -6.69 -8.52
C TRP A 80 -8.26 -6.25 -7.37
N MET A 81 -8.89 -5.10 -7.48
CA MET A 81 -9.81 -4.58 -6.45
C MET A 81 -10.94 -5.55 -6.14
N ASN A 82 -11.38 -6.31 -7.12
CA ASN A 82 -12.48 -7.27 -6.98
C ASN A 82 -12.00 -8.72 -6.88
N SER A 83 -10.69 -8.95 -6.74
CA SER A 83 -10.12 -10.29 -6.76
C SER A 83 -10.33 -11.04 -5.44
N PRO A 84 -10.42 -12.38 -5.52
CA PRO A 84 -10.41 -13.21 -4.30
C PRO A 84 -9.15 -13.03 -3.48
N ALA A 85 -8.00 -12.79 -4.12
CA ALA A 85 -6.73 -12.58 -3.43
C ALA A 85 -6.80 -11.38 -2.50
N ARG A 86 -7.41 -10.27 -2.96
CA ARG A 86 -7.57 -9.08 -2.14
C ARG A 86 -8.51 -9.32 -0.96
N ALA A 87 -9.59 -10.05 -1.19
CA ALA A 87 -10.54 -10.41 -0.14
C ALA A 87 -9.88 -11.29 0.93
N GLU A 88 -9.09 -12.29 0.50
CA GLU A 88 -8.34 -13.15 1.43
C GLU A 88 -7.33 -12.35 2.25
N ALA A 89 -6.62 -11.42 1.62
CA ALA A 89 -5.67 -10.57 2.32
C ALA A 89 -6.36 -9.69 3.36
N GLY A 90 -7.55 -9.18 3.05
CA GLY A 90 -8.35 -8.42 3.99
C GLY A 90 -8.81 -9.25 5.19
N ASP A 91 -9.20 -10.49 4.95
CA ASP A 91 -9.59 -11.40 6.03
C ASP A 91 -8.40 -11.74 6.93
N ASP A 92 -7.24 -12.01 6.35
CA ASP A 92 -6.03 -12.25 7.11
C ASP A 92 -5.63 -11.03 7.95
N LYS A 93 -5.71 -9.84 7.37
CA LYS A 93 -5.45 -8.58 8.09
C LYS A 93 -6.34 -8.46 9.32
N THR A 94 -7.63 -8.71 9.17
CA THR A 94 -8.60 -8.61 10.26
C THR A 94 -8.26 -9.59 11.39
N LYS A 95 -7.89 -10.82 11.05
CA LYS A 95 -7.52 -11.85 12.03
C LYS A 95 -6.20 -11.53 12.72
N THR A 96 -5.20 -11.12 11.96
CA THR A 96 -3.85 -10.90 12.49
C THR A 96 -3.77 -9.66 13.37
N TRP A 97 -4.56 -8.63 13.06
CA TRP A 97 -4.50 -7.32 13.71
C TRP A 97 -5.77 -6.96 14.45
N SER A 98 -6.41 -7.94 15.10
CA SER A 98 -7.69 -7.73 15.75
C SER A 98 -7.61 -6.81 16.97
N GLU A 99 -6.49 -6.77 17.71
CA GLU A 99 -6.39 -6.03 18.97
C GLU A 99 -5.59 -4.75 18.88
N ASN A 100 -4.48 -4.73 18.14
CA ASN A 100 -3.62 -3.55 18.02
C ASN A 100 -3.31 -3.29 16.57
N PRO A 101 -4.32 -2.87 15.81
CA PRO A 101 -4.12 -2.64 14.39
C PRO A 101 -3.20 -1.46 14.16
N TYR A 102 -2.45 -1.54 13.09
CA TYR A 102 -1.87 -0.35 12.50
C TYR A 102 -3.00 0.49 11.88
N GLU A 103 -2.74 1.76 11.65
CA GLU A 103 -3.73 2.67 11.09
C GLU A 103 -3.46 2.90 9.60
N VAL A 104 -4.44 2.60 8.77
CA VAL A 104 -4.42 3.04 7.36
C VAL A 104 -4.98 4.45 7.35
N ARG A 105 -4.11 5.43 7.14
CA ARG A 105 -4.54 6.83 7.13
C ARG A 105 -5.26 7.20 5.86
N TRP A 106 -4.78 6.65 4.73
CA TRP A 106 -5.44 6.84 3.45
C TRP A 106 -4.91 5.81 2.46
N ALA A 107 -5.70 5.56 1.44
CA ALA A 107 -5.30 4.76 0.29
C ALA A 107 -6.02 5.34 -0.93
N THR A 108 -5.30 5.54 -2.03
CA THR A 108 -5.88 6.16 -3.20
C THR A 108 -5.11 5.80 -4.46
N ARG A 109 -5.76 6.05 -5.59
CA ARG A 109 -5.20 5.82 -6.92
C ARG A 109 -4.67 7.11 -7.52
N TYR A 110 -3.50 7.02 -8.15
CA TYR A 110 -2.96 8.09 -8.99
C TYR A 110 -2.68 7.54 -10.37
N ASP A 111 -3.15 8.23 -11.40
CA ASP A 111 -2.92 7.85 -12.78
C ASP A 111 -1.67 8.54 -13.31
N LEU A 112 -0.87 7.83 -14.11
CA LEU A 112 0.33 8.39 -14.69
C LEU A 112 -0.02 9.54 -15.63
N ILE A 113 0.70 10.65 -15.47
CA ILE A 113 0.62 11.77 -16.43
C ILE A 113 1.82 11.69 -17.38
N ASN A 114 3.03 11.64 -16.83
CA ASN A 114 4.25 11.62 -17.62
C ASN A 114 5.42 11.11 -16.79
N SER A 115 6.43 10.62 -17.48
CA SER A 115 7.69 10.18 -16.87
C SER A 115 8.86 10.79 -17.61
N TRP A 116 9.88 11.19 -16.88
CA TRP A 116 11.13 11.72 -17.44
C TRP A 116 12.29 10.86 -16.96
N ASN A 117 13.28 10.71 -17.83
CA ASN A 117 14.54 10.02 -17.50
C ASN A 117 15.70 10.98 -17.50
#